data_844c258a6e303a08aa5a7dfbe753e504
#
_entry.id   844c258a6e303a08aa5a7dfbe753e504
#
_cell.length_a   1.000
_cell.length_b   1.000
_cell.length_c   1.000
_cell.angle_alpha   90.00
_cell.angle_beta   90.00
_cell.angle_gamma   90.00
#
_symmetry.space_group_name_H-M   'P 1'
#
loop_
_entity.id
_entity.type
_entity.pdbx_description
1 polymer ?
#
loop_
_entity_poly.entity_id
_entity_poly.type
_entity_poly.pdbx_seq_one_letter_code
_entity_poly.pdbx_strand_id
1 'polypeptide(L)'
;IIDPNCKLMNDIDFQNIENLHSPIGPTNGKKYNGTCDGQGFRIKNMIINRPDAEMQGFFGSLRGNPNSRGEGTVIKNLIIDKSCSITGGMRTAALVGAGQNNEREINIINCVNEATVTSPSKNVAGFVGGSHSNHPIWKITNCVNVGTIISTASDHESAGIAAWLGDN
;
A
#
# COMPACT_ATOMS: atom_id res chain seq x y z
N ILE A 1 -11.36 15.09 13.56
CA ILE A 1 -11.41 13.63 13.29
C ILE A 1 -11.78 13.52 11.84
N ILE A 2 -10.86 13.08 11.00
CA ILE A 2 -11.18 12.73 9.60
C ILE A 2 -11.88 11.37 9.71
N ASP A 3 -13.10 11.25 9.18
CA ASP A 3 -13.75 9.95 9.06
C ASP A 3 -12.79 9.03 8.30
N PRO A 4 -12.30 7.97 8.91
CA PRO A 4 -11.32 7.10 8.29
C PRO A 4 -11.90 6.25 7.15
N ASN A 5 -13.22 6.31 6.93
CA ASN A 5 -13.85 5.54 5.86
C ASN A 5 -13.89 6.34 4.57
N CYS A 6 -13.46 5.71 3.50
CA CYS A 6 -13.55 6.29 2.16
C CYS A 6 -14.23 5.33 1.18
N LYS A 7 -14.89 5.92 0.19
CA LYS A 7 -15.52 5.23 -0.91
C LYS A 7 -15.26 6.00 -2.19
N LEU A 8 -14.66 5.37 -3.19
CA LEU A 8 -14.48 6.01 -4.48
C LEU A 8 -15.81 6.07 -5.21
N MET A 9 -16.06 7.17 -5.91
CA MET A 9 -17.26 7.38 -6.73
C MET A 9 -16.91 7.46 -8.21
N ASN A 10 -15.64 7.59 -8.55
CA ASN A 10 -15.08 7.61 -9.90
C ASN A 10 -13.60 7.17 -9.83
N ASP A 11 -12.99 6.96 -11.00
CA ASP A 11 -11.55 6.85 -11.12
C ASP A 11 -10.87 8.13 -10.59
N ILE A 12 -9.71 7.96 -9.98
CA ILE A 12 -8.85 9.09 -9.60
C ILE A 12 -7.70 9.16 -10.59
N ASP A 13 -7.56 10.29 -11.27
CA ASP A 13 -6.50 10.53 -12.25
C ASP A 13 -5.52 11.60 -11.75
N PHE A 14 -4.26 11.23 -11.55
CA PHE A 14 -3.19 12.12 -11.11
C PHE A 14 -2.46 12.83 -12.27
N GLN A 15 -2.92 12.65 -13.52
CA GLN A 15 -2.48 13.38 -14.70
C GLN A 15 -0.96 13.29 -15.00
N ASN A 16 -0.28 12.27 -14.54
CA ASN A 16 1.18 12.10 -14.61
C ASN A 16 1.99 13.23 -13.94
N ILE A 17 1.40 13.98 -13.02
CA ILE A 17 2.14 14.97 -12.25
C ILE A 17 2.95 14.23 -11.18
N GLU A 18 4.29 14.30 -11.33
CA GLU A 18 5.21 13.61 -10.42
C GLU A 18 5.03 14.10 -8.98
N ASN A 19 4.94 13.15 -8.07
CA ASN A 19 4.77 13.37 -6.64
C ASN A 19 3.55 14.23 -6.23
N LEU A 20 2.55 14.38 -7.10
CA LEU A 20 1.27 15.03 -6.74
C LEU A 20 0.59 14.29 -5.59
N HIS A 21 0.64 12.96 -5.63
CA HIS A 21 0.12 12.14 -4.53
C HIS A 21 1.11 12.10 -3.36
N SER A 22 0.63 12.38 -2.17
CA SER A 22 1.31 12.03 -0.93
C SER A 22 0.65 10.79 -0.34
N PRO A 23 1.41 9.74 0.01
CA PRO A 23 0.83 8.52 0.56
C PRO A 23 -0.15 8.78 1.70
N ILE A 24 -1.33 8.17 1.64
CA ILE A 24 -2.33 8.29 2.70
C ILE A 24 -1.80 7.58 3.94
N GLY A 25 -1.80 8.25 5.09
CA GLY A 25 -1.21 7.71 6.31
C GLY A 25 0.32 7.72 6.26
N PRO A 26 0.96 8.90 6.23
CA PRO A 26 2.42 8.99 6.21
C PRO A 26 3.05 8.44 7.50
N THR A 27 4.33 8.14 7.46
CA THR A 27 5.10 7.41 8.47
C THR A 27 5.06 7.99 9.88
N ASN A 28 4.86 9.29 10.02
CA ASN A 28 5.01 10.01 11.29
C ASN A 28 3.66 10.25 12.00
N GLY A 29 3.07 9.20 12.53
CA GLY A 29 2.01 9.29 13.53
C GLY A 29 0.56 9.25 13.02
N LYS A 30 0.29 9.55 11.75
CA LYS A 30 -1.07 9.57 11.18
C LYS A 30 -1.31 8.38 10.25
N LYS A 31 -1.37 7.20 10.80
CA LYS A 31 -1.66 5.98 10.05
C LYS A 31 -3.12 5.90 9.66
N TYR A 32 -3.41 5.37 8.50
CA TYR A 32 -4.79 5.09 8.09
C TYR A 32 -5.32 3.86 8.84
N ASN A 33 -6.53 3.93 9.37
CA ASN A 33 -7.14 2.85 10.16
C ASN A 33 -8.66 2.70 9.92
N GLY A 34 -9.10 2.92 8.70
CA GLY A 34 -10.50 2.83 8.34
C GLY A 34 -10.78 1.80 7.25
N THR A 35 -11.97 1.89 6.67
CA THR A 35 -12.36 1.15 5.47
C THR A 35 -12.27 2.04 4.25
N CYS A 36 -11.51 1.61 3.24
CA CYS A 36 -11.48 2.24 1.93
C CYS A 36 -12.04 1.26 0.89
N ASP A 37 -13.17 1.61 0.28
CA ASP A 37 -13.80 0.83 -0.77
C ASP A 37 -13.60 1.52 -2.12
N GLY A 38 -12.79 0.93 -2.97
CA GLY A 38 -12.51 1.43 -4.32
C GLY A 38 -13.67 1.24 -5.30
N GLN A 39 -14.72 0.47 -4.97
CA GLN A 39 -15.88 0.22 -5.83
C GLN A 39 -15.54 -0.32 -7.23
N GLY A 40 -14.35 -0.86 -7.44
CA GLY A 40 -13.83 -1.27 -8.74
C GLY A 40 -13.25 -0.12 -9.57
N PHE A 41 -13.20 1.08 -9.05
CA PHE A 41 -12.57 2.22 -9.71
C PHE A 41 -11.04 2.15 -9.65
N ARG A 42 -10.42 2.90 -10.55
CA ARG A 42 -8.98 2.91 -10.80
C ARG A 42 -8.29 4.14 -10.23
N ILE A 43 -7.08 3.94 -9.75
CA ILE A 43 -6.09 4.98 -9.53
C ILE A 43 -5.22 5.01 -10.78
N LYS A 44 -5.19 6.15 -11.49
CA LYS A 44 -4.53 6.32 -12.78
C LYS A 44 -3.46 7.41 -12.73
N ASN A 45 -2.42 7.23 -13.55
CA ASN A 45 -1.41 8.25 -13.80
C ASN A 45 -0.74 8.77 -12.52
N MET A 46 -0.67 7.95 -11.47
CA MET A 46 0.01 8.28 -10.22
C MET A 46 1.50 8.00 -10.37
N ILE A 47 2.32 9.05 -10.26
CA ILE A 47 3.78 8.96 -10.29
C ILE A 47 4.31 9.33 -8.91
N ILE A 48 4.87 8.36 -8.21
CA ILE A 48 5.64 8.57 -6.97
C ILE A 48 7.10 8.32 -7.32
N ASN A 49 7.95 9.33 -7.13
CA ASN A 49 9.38 9.24 -7.35
C ASN A 49 10.13 9.80 -6.13
N ARG A 50 10.30 8.94 -5.12
CA ARG A 50 10.93 9.28 -3.84
C ARG A 50 11.83 8.14 -3.38
N PRO A 51 12.94 7.85 -4.11
CA PRO A 51 13.78 6.67 -3.87
C PRO A 51 14.38 6.60 -2.45
N ASP A 52 14.55 7.74 -1.80
CA ASP A 52 15.10 7.84 -0.44
C ASP A 52 14.02 7.82 0.67
N ALA A 53 12.74 7.86 0.29
CA ALA A 53 11.65 7.88 1.25
C ALA A 53 11.08 6.48 1.48
N GLU A 54 10.97 6.08 2.74
CA GLU A 54 10.36 4.82 3.12
C GLU A 54 8.83 4.82 2.98
N MET A 55 8.24 3.64 2.95
CA MET A 55 6.80 3.38 3.03
C MET A 55 6.01 4.13 1.94
N GLN A 56 6.46 4.00 0.70
CA GLN A 56 5.79 4.59 -0.45
C GLN A 56 4.72 3.65 -1.03
N GLY A 57 3.62 4.24 -1.50
CA GLY A 57 2.48 3.57 -2.10
C GLY A 57 1.26 4.48 -2.14
N PHE A 58 0.11 3.98 -2.58
CA PHE A 58 -1.13 4.74 -2.46
C PHE A 58 -1.45 5.01 -0.97
N PHE A 59 -1.27 4.02 -0.13
CA PHE A 59 -1.18 4.18 1.33
C PHE A 59 0.28 4.08 1.78
N GLY A 60 0.73 4.99 2.62
CA GLY A 60 2.06 4.94 3.22
C GLY A 60 2.10 3.93 4.37
N SER A 61 1.26 4.15 5.38
CA SER A 61 1.17 3.25 6.52
C SER A 61 -0.28 2.99 6.95
N LEU A 62 -0.60 1.74 7.12
CA LEU A 62 -1.86 1.29 7.71
C LEU A 62 -1.67 0.90 9.17
N ARG A 63 -2.75 1.01 9.93
CA ARG A 63 -2.84 0.53 11.31
C ARG A 63 -4.08 -0.31 11.49
N GLY A 64 -3.97 -1.46 12.14
CA GLY A 64 -5.16 -2.18 12.57
C GLY A 64 -6.01 -1.31 13.49
N ASN A 65 -7.33 -1.30 13.30
CA ASN A 65 -8.24 -0.40 14.02
C ASN A 65 -8.34 -0.81 15.50
N PRO A 66 -7.86 0.01 16.46
CA PRO A 66 -7.86 -0.34 17.88
C PRO A 66 -9.27 -0.35 18.49
N ASN A 67 -10.25 0.27 17.83
CA ASN A 67 -11.60 0.46 18.37
C ASN A 67 -12.63 -0.52 17.79
N SER A 68 -12.28 -1.29 16.76
CA SER A 68 -13.19 -2.26 16.17
C SER A 68 -13.01 -3.63 16.83
N ARG A 69 -14.08 -4.13 17.43
CA ARG A 69 -14.18 -5.51 17.92
C ARG A 69 -14.47 -6.46 16.75
N GLY A 70 -13.61 -6.53 15.75
CA GLY A 70 -13.80 -7.53 14.70
C GLY A 70 -13.40 -7.12 13.30
N GLU A 71 -13.61 -5.90 12.87
CA GLU A 71 -13.17 -5.43 11.54
C GLU A 71 -11.95 -4.52 11.71
N GLY A 72 -10.80 -5.03 11.34
CA GLY A 72 -9.56 -4.26 11.25
C GLY A 72 -9.64 -3.18 10.16
N THR A 73 -8.50 -2.64 9.78
CA THR A 73 -8.41 -1.77 8.60
C THR A 73 -8.70 -2.59 7.35
N VAL A 74 -9.55 -2.07 6.46
CA VAL A 74 -9.97 -2.76 5.24
C VAL A 74 -9.70 -1.88 4.03
N ILE A 75 -8.94 -2.41 3.08
CA ILE A 75 -8.79 -1.83 1.73
C ILE A 75 -9.39 -2.83 0.76
N LYS A 76 -10.36 -2.42 -0.03
CA LYS A 76 -11.03 -3.35 -0.92
C LYS A 76 -11.46 -2.76 -2.27
N ASN A 77 -11.60 -3.65 -3.27
CA ASN A 77 -12.16 -3.32 -4.58
C ASN A 77 -11.41 -2.17 -5.28
N LEU A 78 -10.09 -2.08 -5.15
CA LEU A 78 -9.28 -1.00 -5.70
C LEU A 78 -8.32 -1.52 -6.77
N ILE A 79 -8.19 -0.78 -7.86
CA ILE A 79 -7.27 -1.10 -8.95
C ILE A 79 -6.21 0.00 -9.05
N ILE A 80 -4.94 -0.36 -8.91
CA ILE A 80 -3.83 0.52 -9.24
C ILE A 80 -3.45 0.26 -10.70
N ASP A 81 -3.77 1.22 -11.56
CA ASP A 81 -3.69 1.09 -13.02
C ASP A 81 -2.24 1.01 -13.52
N LYS A 82 -2.07 0.37 -14.67
CA LYS A 82 -0.76 0.22 -15.34
C LYS A 82 -0.08 1.54 -15.70
N SER A 83 -0.81 2.65 -15.76
CA SER A 83 -0.26 3.99 -15.95
C SER A 83 0.44 4.55 -14.71
N CYS A 84 0.35 3.86 -13.57
CA CYS A 84 1.00 4.27 -12.35
C CYS A 84 2.43 3.73 -12.26
N SER A 85 3.32 4.55 -11.69
CA SER A 85 4.69 4.15 -11.33
C SER A 85 5.05 4.62 -9.93
N ILE A 86 5.58 3.71 -9.13
CA ILE A 86 5.94 3.98 -7.75
C ILE A 86 7.42 3.66 -7.55
N THR A 87 8.22 4.68 -7.30
CA THR A 87 9.62 4.53 -6.89
C THR A 87 9.77 5.04 -5.46
N GLY A 88 10.21 4.19 -4.55
CA GLY A 88 10.40 4.53 -3.14
C GLY A 88 11.58 3.79 -2.53
N GLY A 89 11.94 4.16 -1.31
CA GLY A 89 12.95 3.48 -0.51
C GLY A 89 12.43 2.17 0.12
N MET A 90 12.84 1.87 1.32
CA MET A 90 12.43 0.65 2.03
C MET A 90 10.91 0.60 2.28
N ARG A 91 10.31 -0.58 2.12
CA ARG A 91 8.86 -0.82 2.28
C ARG A 91 8.02 -0.04 1.26
N THR A 92 8.26 -0.33 0.00
CA THR A 92 7.52 0.28 -1.12
C THR A 92 6.61 -0.73 -1.80
N ALA A 93 5.38 -0.33 -2.08
CA ALA A 93 4.44 -1.14 -2.84
C ALA A 93 3.46 -0.25 -3.63
N ALA A 94 2.73 -0.82 -4.58
CA ALA A 94 1.71 -0.05 -5.28
C ALA A 94 0.59 0.40 -4.34
N LEU A 95 0.15 -0.49 -3.43
CA LEU A 95 -0.99 -0.21 -2.58
C LEU A 95 -0.58 0.30 -1.18
N VAL A 96 0.25 -0.44 -0.45
CA VAL A 96 0.56 -0.16 0.96
C VAL A 96 2.05 -0.26 1.20
N GLY A 97 2.70 0.83 1.58
CA GLY A 97 4.11 0.82 1.97
C GLY A 97 4.34 -0.07 3.18
N ALA A 98 3.65 0.18 4.29
CA ALA A 98 3.80 -0.62 5.50
C ALA A 98 2.52 -0.78 6.32
N GLY A 99 2.48 -1.84 7.12
CA GLY A 99 1.51 -2.00 8.18
C GLY A 99 2.17 -1.90 9.55
N GLN A 100 1.44 -1.35 10.49
CA GLN A 100 1.86 -1.26 11.88
C GLN A 100 0.72 -1.65 12.81
N ASN A 101 1.08 -2.18 13.95
CA ASN A 101 0.31 -2.31 15.16
C ASN A 101 -0.19 -3.72 15.53
N ASN A 102 0.31 -4.10 16.64
CA ASN A 102 -0.20 -4.90 17.75
C ASN A 102 -1.37 -5.81 17.39
N GLU A 103 -1.10 -6.94 16.74
CA GLU A 103 -2.03 -8.08 16.66
C GLU A 103 -3.43 -7.76 16.11
N ARG A 104 -3.58 -6.66 15.37
CA ARG A 104 -4.84 -6.28 14.73
C ARG A 104 -4.83 -6.58 13.25
N GLU A 105 -5.98 -6.92 12.74
CA GLU A 105 -6.13 -7.28 11.33
C GLU A 105 -6.02 -6.07 10.39
N ILE A 106 -5.34 -6.30 9.27
CA ILE A 106 -5.37 -5.44 8.10
C ILE A 106 -5.79 -6.32 6.92
N ASN A 107 -6.92 -5.99 6.33
CA ASN A 107 -7.53 -6.76 5.27
C ASN A 107 -7.36 -6.04 3.92
N ILE A 108 -6.82 -6.72 2.93
CA ILE A 108 -6.75 -6.27 1.53
C ILE A 108 -7.55 -7.27 0.70
N ILE A 109 -8.65 -6.82 0.08
CA ILE A 109 -9.63 -7.70 -0.52
C ILE A 109 -9.98 -7.24 -1.94
N ASN A 110 -9.98 -8.17 -2.91
CA ASN A 110 -10.41 -7.89 -4.29
C ASN A 110 -9.66 -6.71 -4.92
N CYS A 111 -8.36 -6.58 -4.67
CA CYS A 111 -7.55 -5.51 -5.24
C CYS A 111 -6.69 -6.02 -6.40
N VAL A 112 -6.40 -5.13 -7.35
CA VAL A 112 -5.54 -5.42 -8.50
C VAL A 112 -4.40 -4.42 -8.55
N ASN A 113 -3.17 -4.91 -8.71
CA ASN A 113 -2.02 -4.10 -9.07
C ASN A 113 -1.59 -4.38 -10.50
N GLU A 114 -1.60 -3.33 -11.33
CA GLU A 114 -1.08 -3.35 -12.69
C GLU A 114 0.17 -2.43 -12.83
N ALA A 115 0.49 -1.66 -11.80
CA ALA A 115 1.53 -0.64 -11.82
C ALA A 115 2.95 -1.21 -11.78
N THR A 116 3.93 -0.38 -12.18
CA THR A 116 5.35 -0.66 -11.95
C THR A 116 5.77 -0.13 -10.59
N VAL A 117 6.40 -0.98 -9.79
CA VAL A 117 6.95 -0.62 -8.47
C VAL A 117 8.44 -0.87 -8.46
N THR A 118 9.22 0.15 -8.10
CA THR A 118 10.69 0.10 -8.08
C THR A 118 11.21 0.52 -6.71
N SER A 119 12.25 -0.16 -6.22
CA SER A 119 12.97 0.28 -5.03
C SER A 119 14.47 0.00 -5.16
N PRO A 120 15.33 0.99 -4.86
CA PRO A 120 16.76 0.77 -4.68
C PRO A 120 17.09 0.15 -3.32
N SER A 121 16.10 -0.05 -2.48
CA SER A 121 16.20 -0.66 -1.15
C SER A 121 15.39 -1.96 -1.09
N LYS A 122 15.32 -2.56 0.07
CA LYS A 122 14.61 -3.83 0.31
C LYS A 122 13.11 -3.64 0.59
N ASN A 123 12.38 -4.73 0.60
CA ASN A 123 10.94 -4.82 0.90
C ASN A 123 10.10 -4.08 -0.15
N VAL A 124 10.18 -4.53 -1.40
CA VAL A 124 9.37 -4.02 -2.51
C VAL A 124 8.36 -5.07 -2.97
N ALA A 125 7.10 -4.67 -3.15
CA ALA A 125 6.05 -5.61 -3.52
C ALA A 125 4.89 -4.99 -4.31
N GLY A 126 3.99 -5.85 -4.82
CA GLY A 126 2.77 -5.40 -5.49
C GLY A 126 1.76 -4.77 -4.54
N PHE A 127 1.50 -5.39 -3.39
CA PHE A 127 0.48 -4.90 -2.46
C PHE A 127 1.02 -4.38 -1.14
N VAL A 128 1.97 -5.05 -0.51
CA VAL A 128 2.48 -4.69 0.82
C VAL A 128 4.00 -4.74 0.81
N GLY A 129 4.65 -3.60 0.97
CA GLY A 129 6.10 -3.52 1.09
C GLY A 129 6.60 -4.20 2.37
N GLY A 130 5.93 -3.99 3.49
CA GLY A 130 6.31 -4.73 4.68
C GLY A 130 5.53 -4.39 5.94
N SER A 131 5.92 -5.02 7.04
CA SER A 131 5.49 -4.64 8.38
C SER A 131 6.53 -3.70 9.00
N HIS A 132 6.08 -2.78 9.80
CA HIS A 132 6.92 -2.03 10.74
C HIS A 132 6.71 -2.62 12.15
N SER A 133 7.34 -2.13 13.16
CA SER A 133 7.24 -2.64 14.54
C SER A 133 5.84 -3.13 14.97
N ASN A 134 5.77 -4.23 15.69
CA ASN A 134 4.53 -4.84 16.19
C ASN A 134 3.61 -5.30 15.04
N HIS A 135 3.96 -6.39 14.43
CA HIS A 135 3.37 -6.93 13.21
C HIS A 135 1.85 -7.06 13.25
N PRO A 136 1.12 -6.47 12.29
CA PRO A 136 -0.31 -6.69 12.16
C PRO A 136 -0.60 -8.09 11.61
N ILE A 137 -1.82 -8.56 11.81
CA ILE A 137 -2.31 -9.76 11.13
C ILE A 137 -2.78 -9.36 9.74
N TRP A 138 -2.02 -9.73 8.72
CA TRP A 138 -2.38 -9.47 7.33
C TRP A 138 -3.34 -10.53 6.79
N LYS A 139 -4.42 -10.08 6.16
CA LYS A 139 -5.31 -10.93 5.36
C LYS A 139 -5.41 -10.35 3.95
N ILE A 140 -4.81 -11.04 3.00
CA ILE A 140 -4.81 -10.64 1.57
C ILE A 140 -5.61 -11.68 0.81
N THR A 141 -6.78 -11.30 0.30
CA THR A 141 -7.75 -12.22 -0.27
C THR A 141 -8.20 -11.74 -1.65
N ASN A 142 -8.25 -12.65 -2.63
CA ASN A 142 -8.68 -12.37 -4.01
C ASN A 142 -7.95 -11.17 -4.65
N CYS A 143 -6.65 -11.03 -4.38
CA CYS A 143 -5.81 -9.99 -4.94
C CYS A 143 -4.95 -10.51 -6.08
N VAL A 144 -4.79 -9.72 -7.13
CA VAL A 144 -4.02 -10.09 -8.32
C VAL A 144 -2.96 -9.04 -8.62
N ASN A 145 -1.70 -9.47 -8.67
CA ASN A 145 -0.61 -8.65 -9.17
C ASN A 145 -0.22 -9.06 -10.59
N VAL A 146 -0.41 -8.18 -11.55
CA VAL A 146 0.09 -8.29 -12.93
C VAL A 146 1.08 -7.18 -13.26
N GLY A 147 1.35 -6.29 -12.29
CA GLY A 147 2.33 -5.23 -12.41
C GLY A 147 3.77 -5.74 -12.32
N THR A 148 4.71 -4.88 -12.64
CA THR A 148 6.14 -5.17 -12.61
C THR A 148 6.75 -4.73 -11.29
N ILE A 149 7.49 -5.62 -10.62
CA ILE A 149 8.17 -5.34 -9.36
C ILE A 149 9.67 -5.39 -9.60
N ILE A 150 10.39 -4.30 -9.29
CA ILE A 150 11.81 -4.15 -9.54
C ILE A 150 12.51 -3.79 -8.22
N SER A 151 13.42 -4.65 -7.77
CA SER A 151 14.37 -4.33 -6.71
C SER A 151 15.76 -4.19 -7.32
N THR A 152 16.44 -3.09 -7.00
CA THR A 152 17.84 -2.88 -7.39
C THR A 152 18.78 -2.97 -6.18
N ALA A 153 18.26 -3.33 -5.00
CA ALA A 153 19.04 -3.57 -3.80
C ALA A 153 19.90 -4.85 -3.93
N SER A 154 21.02 -4.90 -3.24
CA SER A 154 21.89 -6.10 -3.19
C SER A 154 21.29 -7.22 -2.34
N ASP A 155 20.47 -6.89 -1.35
CA ASP A 155 19.79 -7.79 -0.43
C ASP A 155 18.30 -7.93 -0.82
N HIS A 156 18.05 -8.44 -1.99
CA HIS A 156 16.78 -8.53 -2.71
C HIS A 156 15.62 -9.11 -1.89
N GLU A 157 14.84 -8.25 -1.24
CA GLU A 157 13.54 -8.62 -0.68
C GLU A 157 12.43 -8.06 -1.57
N SER A 158 12.06 -8.80 -2.60
CA SER A 158 10.99 -8.43 -3.52
C SER A 158 9.95 -9.53 -3.68
N ALA A 159 8.70 -9.17 -3.83
CA ALA A 159 7.61 -10.13 -3.97
C ALA A 159 6.46 -9.59 -4.83
N GLY A 160 5.75 -10.51 -5.49
CA GLY A 160 4.56 -10.16 -6.26
C GLY A 160 3.43 -9.63 -5.38
N ILE A 161 3.27 -10.14 -4.17
CA ILE A 161 2.16 -9.79 -3.27
C ILE A 161 2.66 -8.98 -2.08
N ALA A 162 3.48 -9.56 -1.21
CA ALA A 162 3.97 -8.91 0.01
C ALA A 162 5.41 -9.33 0.27
N ALA A 163 6.31 -8.37 0.55
CA ALA A 163 7.73 -8.64 0.66
C ALA A 163 8.12 -9.12 2.07
N TRP A 164 7.71 -8.41 3.11
CA TRP A 164 8.04 -8.80 4.49
C TRP A 164 6.89 -8.51 5.45
N LEU A 165 6.32 -9.54 6.04
CA LEU A 165 5.16 -9.42 6.93
C LEU A 165 5.52 -9.55 8.41
N GLY A 166 6.78 -9.73 8.73
CA GLY A 166 7.31 -9.89 10.08
C GLY A 166 7.65 -11.34 10.42
N ASP A 167 8.46 -11.51 11.45
CA ASP A 167 8.75 -12.81 12.02
C ASP A 167 7.60 -13.24 12.92
N ASN A 168 7.16 -14.49 12.82
CA ASN A 168 6.18 -15.10 13.70
C ASN A 168 6.87 -15.62 14.97
#